data_9d499ec7fb76620e86bde2f36b7e7c64
#
_entry.id   9d499ec7fb76620e86bde2f36b7e7c64
#
_cell.length_a   1.000
_cell.length_b   1.000
_cell.length_c   1.000
_cell.angle_alpha   90.00
_cell.angle_beta   90.00
_cell.angle_gamma   90.00
#
_symmetry.space_group_name_H-M   'P 1'
#
loop_
_entity.id
_entity.type
_entity.pdbx_description
1 polymer ?
#
loop_
_entity_poly.entity_id
_entity_poly.type
_entity_poly.pdbx_seq_one_letter_code
_entity_poly.pdbx_strand_id
1 'polypeptide(L)'
;MIKVTRLNGTEYWLNPHIIETVEKTPDTTITLVSGKKLVVKEPPEEVLARITEYRKRLGIGEPVFTLPDVKGTMHTGQEQE
;
A
#
# COMPACT_ATOMS: atom_id res chain seq x y z
N MET A 1 4.22 -0.70 11.22
CA MET A 1 3.52 -1.81 10.56
C MET A 1 2.07 -1.47 10.31
N ILE A 2 1.56 -1.88 9.19
CA ILE A 2 0.13 -1.78 8.94
C ILE A 2 -0.43 -3.18 8.85
N LYS A 3 -1.73 -3.29 9.14
CA LYS A 3 -2.39 -4.58 9.09
C LYS A 3 -3.22 -4.67 7.82
N VAL A 4 -3.09 -5.77 7.10
CA VAL A 4 -3.90 -6.03 5.92
C VAL A 4 -4.47 -7.43 6.04
N THR A 5 -5.53 -7.70 5.30
CA THR A 5 -6.22 -8.98 5.36
C THR A 5 -6.07 -9.67 4.02
N ARG A 6 -5.47 -10.84 4.02
CA ARG A 6 -5.32 -11.60 2.80
C ARG A 6 -6.68 -12.15 2.38
N LEU A 7 -6.79 -12.55 1.12
CA LEU A 7 -8.07 -13.02 0.62
C LEU A 7 -8.63 -14.20 1.39
N ASN A 8 -7.75 -15.01 1.96
CA ASN A 8 -8.21 -16.16 2.74
C ASN A 8 -8.63 -15.78 4.16
N GLY A 9 -8.62 -14.50 4.49
CA GLY A 9 -9.05 -14.03 5.79
C GLY A 9 -7.94 -13.89 6.81
N THR A 10 -6.74 -14.30 6.49
CA THR A 10 -5.62 -14.22 7.41
C THR A 10 -5.12 -12.80 7.51
N GLU A 11 -4.92 -12.32 8.73
CA GLU A 11 -4.36 -11.00 8.93
C GLU A 11 -2.85 -11.05 8.81
N TYR A 12 -2.28 -9.96 8.31
CA TYR A 12 -0.87 -9.92 8.01
C TYR A 12 -0.35 -8.53 8.37
N TRP A 13 0.74 -8.49 9.12
CA TRP A 13 1.39 -7.23 9.45
C TRP A 13 2.46 -6.95 8.43
N LEU A 14 2.43 -5.75 7.88
CA LEU A 14 3.28 -5.40 6.75
C LEU A 14 4.03 -4.12 7.05
N ASN A 15 5.32 -4.13 6.75
CA ASN A 15 6.13 -2.93 6.90
C ASN A 15 5.90 -2.05 5.66
N PRO A 16 5.31 -0.86 5.82
CA PRO A 16 5.03 -0.03 4.65
C PRO A 16 6.27 0.38 3.88
N HIS A 17 7.41 0.38 4.52
CA HIS A 17 8.64 0.81 3.85
C HIS A 17 9.10 -0.13 2.75
N ILE A 18 8.59 -1.35 2.73
CA ILE A 18 8.98 -2.31 1.70
C ILE A 18 7.92 -2.45 0.62
N ILE A 19 6.90 -1.59 0.64
CA ILE A 19 5.86 -1.61 -0.38
C ILE A 19 6.31 -0.78 -1.56
N GLU A 20 6.26 -1.37 -2.74
CA GLU A 20 6.62 -0.67 -3.95
C GLU A 20 5.40 -0.08 -4.64
N THR A 21 4.38 -0.90 -4.88
CA THR A 21 3.17 -0.42 -5.52
C THR A 21 1.96 -1.07 -4.91
N VAL A 22 0.83 -0.39 -5.07
CA VAL A 22 -0.48 -0.92 -4.70
C VAL A 22 -1.36 -0.76 -5.91
N GLU A 23 -1.91 -1.86 -6.43
CA GLU A 23 -2.77 -1.80 -7.61
C GLU A 23 -4.07 -2.54 -7.33
N LYS A 24 -5.04 -2.25 -8.16
CA LYS A 24 -6.30 -2.96 -8.08
C LYS A 24 -6.57 -3.63 -9.43
N THR A 25 -6.18 -4.91 -9.56
CA THR A 25 -6.29 -5.62 -10.82
C THR A 25 -6.33 -7.12 -10.56
N PRO A 26 -7.46 -7.73 -10.41
CA PRO A 26 -8.78 -7.17 -10.11
C PRO A 26 -8.94 -6.85 -8.64
N ASP A 27 -8.15 -7.46 -7.78
CA ASP A 27 -8.17 -7.21 -6.35
C ASP A 27 -6.96 -6.37 -5.97
N THR A 28 -6.99 -5.81 -4.77
CA THR A 28 -5.87 -5.02 -4.31
C THR A 28 -4.63 -5.88 -4.22
N THR A 29 -3.63 -5.54 -4.99
CA THR A 29 -2.37 -6.27 -5.01
C THR A 29 -1.26 -5.35 -4.56
N ILE A 30 -0.57 -5.74 -3.52
CA ILE A 30 0.55 -4.98 -2.98
C ILE A 30 1.83 -5.65 -3.45
N THR A 31 2.66 -4.92 -4.17
CA THR A 31 3.93 -5.44 -4.64
C THR A 31 5.02 -4.90 -3.75
N LEU A 32 5.83 -5.79 -3.21
CA LEU A 32 6.93 -5.43 -2.34
C LEU A 32 8.19 -5.19 -3.16
N VAL A 33 9.14 -4.47 -2.56
CA VAL A 33 10.38 -4.19 -3.27
C VAL A 33 11.14 -5.46 -3.63
N SER A 34 10.87 -6.55 -2.96
CA SER A 34 11.48 -7.83 -3.29
C SER A 34 10.86 -8.47 -4.52
N GLY A 35 9.76 -7.91 -5.01
CA GLY A 35 9.03 -8.50 -6.12
C GLY A 35 7.88 -9.37 -5.68
N LYS A 36 7.79 -9.67 -4.40
CA LYS A 36 6.70 -10.48 -3.88
C LYS A 36 5.40 -9.70 -3.94
N LYS A 37 4.31 -10.40 -4.23
CA LYS A 37 3.00 -9.76 -4.31
C LYS A 37 2.06 -10.35 -3.28
N LEU A 38 1.26 -9.47 -2.69
CA LEU A 38 0.23 -9.85 -1.73
C LEU A 38 -1.10 -9.37 -2.24
N VAL A 39 -2.10 -10.25 -2.23
CA VAL A 39 -3.46 -9.86 -2.62
C VAL A 39 -4.26 -9.75 -1.34
N VAL A 40 -4.88 -8.59 -1.14
CA VAL A 40 -5.56 -8.31 0.12
C VAL A 40 -7.00 -7.87 -0.14
N LYS A 41 -7.81 -7.91 0.91
CA LYS A 41 -9.22 -7.55 0.81
C LYS A 41 -9.46 -6.05 0.84
N GLU A 42 -8.59 -5.31 1.53
CA GLU A 42 -8.80 -3.88 1.67
C GLU A 42 -8.66 -3.20 0.31
N PRO A 43 -9.50 -2.21 0.02
CA PRO A 43 -9.32 -1.45 -1.21
C PRO A 43 -8.04 -0.61 -1.14
N PRO A 44 -7.50 -0.21 -2.27
CA PRO A 44 -6.24 0.55 -2.27
C PRO A 44 -6.29 1.80 -1.41
N GLU A 45 -7.42 2.51 -1.41
CA GLU A 45 -7.54 3.72 -0.62
C GLU A 45 -7.39 3.42 0.87
N GLU A 46 -7.90 2.27 1.30
CA GLU A 46 -7.78 1.90 2.69
C GLU A 46 -6.34 1.57 3.04
N VAL A 47 -5.65 0.89 2.16
CA VAL A 47 -4.24 0.58 2.38
C VAL A 47 -3.44 1.87 2.51
N LEU A 48 -3.70 2.82 1.62
CA LEU A 48 -3.00 4.10 1.67
C LEU A 48 -3.31 4.85 2.94
N ALA A 49 -4.56 4.78 3.40
CA ALA A 49 -4.93 5.45 4.64
C ALA A 49 -4.15 4.89 5.81
N ARG A 50 -3.98 3.58 5.84
CA ARG A 50 -3.24 2.93 6.92
C ARG A 50 -1.76 3.29 6.87
N ILE A 51 -1.21 3.42 5.69
CA ILE A 51 0.19 3.84 5.54
C ILE A 51 0.35 5.26 6.06
N THR A 52 -0.58 6.14 5.70
CA THR A 52 -0.52 7.53 6.15
C THR A 52 -0.61 7.62 7.66
N GLU A 53 -1.50 6.84 8.25
CA GLU A 53 -1.66 6.84 9.70
C GLU A 53 -0.40 6.35 10.38
N TYR A 54 0.22 5.32 9.82
CA TYR A 54 1.46 4.79 10.35
C TYR A 54 2.54 5.87 10.38
N ARG A 55 2.65 6.63 9.30
CA ARG A 55 3.65 7.68 9.21
C ARG A 55 3.41 8.77 10.25
N LYS A 56 2.17 9.11 10.46
CA LYS A 56 1.83 10.11 11.46
C LYS A 56 2.23 9.65 12.86
N ARG A 57 2.01 8.38 13.14
CA ARG A 57 2.34 7.84 14.44
C ARG A 57 3.82 7.86 14.73
N LEU A 58 4.62 7.76 13.69
CA LEU A 58 6.06 7.80 13.84
C LEU A 58 6.58 9.22 14.03
N GLY A 59 5.71 10.21 13.90
CA GLY A 59 6.14 11.57 14.02
C GLY A 59 6.85 12.10 12.81
N ILE A 60 6.72 11.44 11.70
CA ILE A 60 7.31 11.87 10.45
C ILE A 60 6.40 12.92 9.87
N GLY A 61 6.74 14.17 10.04
CA GLY A 61 5.88 15.25 9.60
C GLY A 61 5.85 15.36 8.09
N GLU A 62 7.02 15.43 7.52
CA GLU A 62 7.10 15.56 6.09
C GLU A 62 7.65 14.31 5.50
N PRO A 63 7.14 13.90 4.40
CA PRO A 63 7.62 12.67 3.78
C PRO A 63 9.02 12.84 3.27
N VAL A 64 9.87 12.03 3.82
CA VAL A 64 11.20 11.92 3.26
C VAL A 64 11.23 10.73 2.31
N PHE A 65 10.09 10.09 2.15
CA PHE A 65 9.96 9.02 1.17
C PHE A 65 8.61 9.17 0.50
N THR A 66 8.49 8.58 -0.65
CA THR A 66 7.28 8.66 -1.44
C THR A 66 6.34 7.55 -1.07
N LEU A 67 5.05 7.83 -1.10
CA LEU A 67 4.06 6.78 -0.95
C LEU A 67 4.09 5.91 -2.19
N PRO A 68 3.71 4.63 -2.04
CA PRO A 68 3.65 3.76 -3.21
C PRO A 68 2.65 4.28 -4.23
N ASP A 69 2.92 4.02 -5.48
CA ASP A 69 1.97 4.35 -6.53
C ASP A 69 0.73 3.51 -6.37
N VAL A 70 -0.41 4.10 -6.66
CA VAL A 70 -1.66 3.37 -6.67
C VAL A 70 -2.13 3.33 -8.10
N LYS A 71 -2.08 2.16 -8.68
CA LYS A 71 -2.43 1.98 -10.07
C LYS A 71 -3.88 1.55 -10.21
N GLY A 72 -4.53 2.10 -11.20
CA GLY A 72 -5.89 1.69 -11.49
C GLY A 72 -6.92 2.34 -10.63
N THR A 73 -6.54 3.20 -9.71
CA THR A 73 -7.49 3.82 -8.81
C THR A 73 -7.19 5.29 -8.63
N MET A 74 -6.31 5.61 -7.76
CA MET A 74 -6.09 6.99 -7.38
C MET A 74 -5.00 7.65 -8.16
N HIS A 75 -4.59 7.03 -9.19
CA HIS A 75 -3.55 7.56 -10.01
C HIS A 75 -4.03 8.83 -10.70
N THR A 76 -3.28 9.86 -10.60
CA THR A 76 -3.70 11.13 -11.15
C THR A 76 -3.00 11.43 -12.42
N GLY A 77 -2.69 10.47 -13.13
CA GLY A 77 -2.13 10.78 -14.38
C GLY A 77 -0.70 11.12 -14.35
N GLN A 78 -0.07 11.07 -13.91
CA GLN A 78 1.21 11.28 -14.12
C GLN A 78 1.93 10.15 -14.55
N GLU A 79 1.85 9.76 -14.74
CA GLU A 79 2.30 8.83 -14.93
C GLU A 79 2.59 8.19 -15.33
N GLN A 80 2.99 7.95 -15.49
CA GLN A 80 3.33 7.24 -15.70
C GLN A 80 3.48 6.57 -16.05
N GLU A 81 3.73 6.38 -16.22
CA GLU A 81 3.93 5.69 -16.50
C GLU A 81 4.04 5.42 -16.74
#